data_7df962d5eaa49069ff3434d2bec73f9e
#
_entry.id   7df962d5eaa49069ff3434d2bec73f9e
#
_cell.length_a   1.000
_cell.length_b   1.000
_cell.length_c   1.000
_cell.angle_alpha   90.00
_cell.angle_beta   90.00
_cell.angle_gamma   90.00
#
_symmetry.space_group_name_H-M   'P 1'
#
loop_
_entity.id
_entity.type
_entity.pdbx_description
1 polymer ?
#
loop_
_entity_poly.entity_id
_entity_poly.type
_entity_poly.pdbx_seq_one_letter_code
_entity_poly.pdbx_strand_id
1 'polypeptide(L)'
;MNKDESIRFAARYLEDLLSFFGINVAVTSTIDDEVIQLSVPSTSLNSLLIGRNVDNLRALQHVVSMALVSNGAEITRVNVDVASYKQHRAERIAEKAEGWIRKVRETGQPMTVDLNAADRRVVHKVAGDYSDIETHSEGEGRDRKLIISKIVE
;
A
#
# COMPACT_ATOMS: atom_id res chain seq x y z
N MET A 1 -5.18 -25.27 12.30
CA MET A 1 -4.79 -24.17 13.18
C MET A 1 -5.98 -23.26 13.43
N ASN A 2 -6.20 -22.89 14.67
CA ASN A 2 -7.21 -21.89 15.00
C ASN A 2 -6.70 -20.48 14.64
N LYS A 3 -7.52 -19.47 14.93
CA LYS A 3 -7.22 -18.06 14.60
C LYS A 3 -5.91 -17.57 15.25
N ASP A 4 -5.75 -17.80 16.56
CA ASP A 4 -4.54 -17.33 17.27
C ASP A 4 -3.28 -18.07 16.81
N GLU A 5 -3.39 -19.35 16.52
CA GLU A 5 -2.29 -20.14 15.97
C GLU A 5 -1.92 -19.67 14.57
N SER A 6 -2.91 -19.32 13.75
CA SER A 6 -2.68 -18.79 12.40
C SER A 6 -1.90 -17.48 12.45
N ILE A 7 -2.27 -16.57 13.36
CA ILE A 7 -1.58 -15.28 13.54
C ILE A 7 -0.13 -15.49 13.97
N ARG A 8 0.11 -16.33 14.96
CA ARG A 8 1.47 -16.63 15.46
C ARG A 8 2.31 -17.31 14.38
N PHE A 9 1.73 -18.26 13.67
CA PHE A 9 2.41 -18.95 12.58
C PHE A 9 2.85 -17.96 11.48
N ALA A 10 1.96 -17.07 11.07
CA ALA A 10 2.25 -16.09 10.02
C ALA A 10 3.43 -15.18 10.41
N ALA A 11 3.41 -14.64 11.62
CA ALA A 11 4.48 -13.77 12.12
C ALA A 11 5.82 -14.51 12.17
N ARG A 12 5.84 -15.70 12.71
CA ARG A 12 7.05 -16.51 12.82
C ARG A 12 7.58 -16.93 11.46
N TYR A 13 6.71 -17.32 10.55
CA TYR A 13 7.09 -17.69 9.20
C TYR A 13 7.76 -16.51 8.47
N LEU A 14 7.19 -15.33 8.61
CA LEU A 14 7.79 -14.12 8.01
C LEU A 14 9.14 -13.80 8.65
N GLU A 15 9.27 -13.89 9.96
CA GLU A 15 10.54 -13.70 10.66
C GLU A 15 11.61 -14.67 10.13
N ASP A 16 11.24 -15.94 9.94
CA ASP A 16 12.16 -16.95 9.40
C ASP A 16 12.57 -16.62 7.97
N LEU A 17 11.66 -16.19 7.12
CA LEU A 17 11.97 -15.75 5.76
C LEU A 17 12.95 -14.58 5.77
N LEU A 18 12.72 -13.59 6.62
CA LEU A 18 13.58 -12.42 6.72
C LEU A 18 14.97 -12.77 7.20
N SER A 19 15.11 -13.81 8.03
CA SER A 19 16.41 -14.26 8.53
C SER A 19 17.34 -14.72 7.41
N PHE A 20 16.80 -15.23 6.30
CA PHE A 20 17.61 -15.61 5.13
C PHE A 20 18.26 -14.41 4.44
N PHE A 21 17.72 -13.21 4.65
CA PHE A 21 18.30 -11.98 4.15
C PHE A 21 19.21 -11.30 5.18
N GLY A 22 19.48 -11.97 6.29
CA GLY A 22 20.26 -11.41 7.39
C GLY A 22 19.50 -10.43 8.27
N ILE A 23 18.16 -10.42 8.18
CA ILE A 23 17.31 -9.54 8.97
C ILE A 23 16.73 -10.33 10.15
N ASN A 24 17.12 -9.92 11.36
CA ASN A 24 16.64 -10.55 12.59
C ASN A 24 15.83 -9.54 13.38
N VAL A 25 14.55 -9.47 13.09
CA VAL A 25 13.61 -8.52 13.68
C VAL A 25 12.39 -9.25 14.22
N ALA A 26 11.71 -8.63 15.17
CA ALA A 26 10.42 -9.11 15.64
C ALA A 26 9.33 -8.52 14.74
N VAL A 27 8.53 -9.39 14.15
CA VAL A 27 7.36 -9.00 13.35
C VAL A 27 6.17 -8.86 14.30
N THR A 28 5.53 -7.69 14.31
CA THR A 28 4.29 -7.50 15.07
C THR A 28 3.10 -7.97 14.24
N SER A 29 2.13 -8.57 14.90
CA SER A 29 0.96 -9.12 14.24
C SER A 29 -0.31 -8.66 14.92
N THR A 30 -1.29 -8.31 14.11
CA THR A 30 -2.66 -7.99 14.54
C THR A 30 -3.62 -8.63 13.56
N ILE A 31 -4.91 -8.57 13.85
CA ILE A 31 -5.92 -9.01 12.90
C ILE A 31 -6.94 -7.89 12.72
N ASP A 32 -7.36 -7.71 11.48
CA ASP A 32 -8.36 -6.73 11.11
C ASP A 32 -9.22 -7.32 9.99
N ASP A 33 -10.53 -7.47 10.26
CA ASP A 33 -11.52 -7.98 9.30
C ASP A 33 -11.07 -9.30 8.63
N GLU A 34 -10.68 -10.28 9.42
CA GLU A 34 -10.23 -11.61 8.97
C GLU A 34 -8.97 -11.58 8.09
N VAL A 35 -8.20 -10.50 8.18
CA VAL A 35 -6.89 -10.36 7.52
C VAL A 35 -5.82 -10.20 8.59
N ILE A 36 -4.79 -11.05 8.54
CA ILE A 36 -3.64 -10.95 9.44
C ILE A 36 -2.77 -9.79 8.97
N GLN A 37 -2.55 -8.82 9.86
CA GLN A 37 -1.69 -7.68 9.58
C GLN A 37 -0.31 -7.95 10.19
N LEU A 38 0.72 -8.05 9.34
CA LEU A 38 2.10 -8.26 9.77
C LEU A 38 2.90 -6.98 9.51
N SER A 39 3.55 -6.49 10.54
CA SER A 39 4.35 -5.26 10.46
C SER A 39 5.82 -5.57 10.71
N VAL A 40 6.65 -5.25 9.71
CA VAL A 40 8.10 -5.38 9.77
C VAL A 40 8.69 -4.01 10.12
N PRO A 41 9.51 -3.90 11.17
CA PRO A 41 10.13 -2.62 11.53
C PRO A 41 11.13 -2.16 10.47
N SER A 42 11.48 -0.88 10.49
CA SER A 42 12.44 -0.29 9.56
C SER A 42 13.83 -0.90 9.75
N THR A 43 14.45 -1.28 8.65
CA THR A 43 15.84 -1.77 8.61
C THR A 43 16.58 -1.14 7.43
N SER A 44 17.89 -1.40 7.32
CA SER A 44 18.67 -0.94 6.17
C SER A 44 18.25 -1.58 4.85
N LEU A 45 17.44 -2.65 4.89
CA LEU A 45 16.99 -3.39 3.70
C LEU A 45 15.52 -3.10 3.32
N ASN A 46 14.94 -2.00 3.78
CA ASN A 46 13.55 -1.64 3.45
C ASN A 46 13.31 -1.65 1.93
N SER A 47 14.20 -1.04 1.16
CA SER A 47 14.06 -0.97 -0.29
C SER A 47 14.06 -2.35 -0.95
N LEU A 48 14.88 -3.27 -0.46
CA LEU A 48 14.93 -4.65 -0.95
C LEU A 48 13.62 -5.38 -0.65
N LEU A 49 13.13 -5.26 0.57
CA LEU A 49 11.92 -5.95 1.02
C LEU A 49 10.66 -5.44 0.30
N ILE A 50 10.62 -4.15 0.00
CA ILE A 50 9.50 -3.56 -0.73
C ILE A 50 9.61 -3.89 -2.22
N GLY A 51 10.79 -3.70 -2.81
CA GLY A 51 11.06 -3.97 -4.21
C GLY A 51 10.48 -2.92 -5.16
N ARG A 52 10.78 -3.08 -6.44
CA ARG A 52 10.26 -2.22 -7.49
C ARG A 52 8.76 -2.46 -7.66
N ASN A 53 7.97 -1.41 -7.67
CA ASN A 53 6.49 -1.49 -7.78
C ASN A 53 5.85 -2.37 -6.70
N VAL A 54 6.49 -2.46 -5.53
CA VAL A 54 6.03 -3.27 -4.38
C VAL A 54 6.04 -4.78 -4.67
N ASP A 55 6.79 -5.22 -5.67
CA ASP A 55 6.78 -6.62 -6.13
C ASP A 55 7.28 -7.58 -5.06
N ASN A 56 8.38 -7.24 -4.36
CA ASN A 56 8.92 -8.10 -3.32
C ASN A 56 8.00 -8.19 -2.11
N LEU A 57 7.37 -7.08 -1.75
CA LEU A 57 6.40 -7.04 -0.66
C LEU A 57 5.21 -7.95 -0.96
N ARG A 58 4.69 -7.90 -2.19
CA ARG A 58 3.60 -8.77 -2.63
C ARG A 58 4.02 -10.23 -2.65
N ALA A 59 5.26 -10.52 -3.06
CA ALA A 59 5.80 -11.88 -3.06
C ALA A 59 5.89 -12.43 -1.64
N LEU A 60 6.39 -11.66 -0.68
CA LEU A 60 6.43 -12.05 0.73
C LEU A 60 5.03 -12.35 1.26
N GLN A 61 4.09 -11.49 0.96
CA GLN A 61 2.69 -11.63 1.36
C GLN A 61 2.09 -12.91 0.79
N HIS A 62 2.34 -13.19 -0.48
CA HIS A 62 1.85 -14.39 -1.15
C HIS A 62 2.44 -15.66 -0.54
N VAL A 63 3.75 -15.70 -0.29
CA VAL A 63 4.42 -16.86 0.29
C VAL A 63 3.88 -17.17 1.68
N VAL A 64 3.70 -16.15 2.53
CA VAL A 64 3.12 -16.34 3.88
C VAL A 64 1.68 -16.88 3.78
N SER A 65 0.87 -16.33 2.89
CA SER A 65 -0.50 -16.79 2.68
C SER A 65 -0.55 -18.24 2.23
N MET A 66 0.31 -18.62 1.30
CA MET A 66 0.38 -20.02 0.81
C MET A 66 0.84 -20.98 1.92
N ALA A 67 1.75 -20.55 2.77
CA ALA A 67 2.17 -21.37 3.92
C ALA A 67 1.02 -21.59 4.90
N LEU A 68 0.21 -20.57 5.14
CA LEU A 68 -0.99 -20.70 5.96
C LEU A 68 -1.98 -21.71 5.38
N VAL A 69 -2.25 -21.61 4.08
CA VAL A 69 -3.13 -22.54 3.38
C VAL A 69 -2.61 -23.98 3.51
N SER A 70 -1.32 -24.20 3.25
CA SER A 70 -0.69 -25.51 3.28
C SER A 70 -0.72 -26.15 4.67
N ASN A 71 -0.79 -25.34 5.74
CA ASN A 71 -0.81 -25.83 7.11
C ASN A 71 -2.22 -25.83 7.73
N GLY A 72 -3.25 -25.69 6.91
CA GLY A 72 -4.64 -25.77 7.36
C GLY A 72 -5.06 -24.64 8.31
N ALA A 73 -4.53 -23.45 8.12
CA ALA A 73 -4.84 -22.31 8.96
C ALA A 73 -6.29 -21.84 8.74
N GLU A 74 -6.94 -21.45 9.83
CA GLU A 74 -8.29 -20.88 9.78
C GLU A 74 -8.32 -19.56 9.02
N ILE A 75 -7.27 -18.76 9.18
CA ILE A 75 -7.13 -17.47 8.48
C ILE A 75 -5.92 -17.57 7.55
N THR A 76 -6.15 -17.27 6.28
CA THR A 76 -5.13 -17.37 5.23
C THR A 76 -4.83 -16.06 4.53
N ARG A 77 -5.62 -15.02 4.80
CA ARG A 77 -5.42 -13.70 4.21
C ARG A 77 -4.43 -12.91 5.05
N VAL A 78 -3.41 -12.37 4.40
CA VAL A 78 -2.29 -11.69 5.06
C VAL A 78 -2.00 -10.37 4.34
N ASN A 79 -1.74 -9.34 5.11
CA ASN A 79 -1.19 -8.09 4.62
C ASN A 79 0.15 -7.85 5.32
N VAL A 80 1.21 -7.65 4.54
CA VAL A 80 2.55 -7.37 5.04
C VAL A 80 2.87 -5.90 4.81
N ASP A 81 3.29 -5.21 5.86
CA ASP A 81 3.77 -3.84 5.78
C ASP A 81 5.21 -3.76 6.25
N VAL A 82 6.05 -3.01 5.55
CA VAL A 82 7.46 -2.80 5.88
C VAL A 82 7.68 -1.33 6.19
N ALA A 83 8.13 -1.04 7.41
CA ALA A 83 8.48 0.32 7.84
C ALA A 83 7.36 1.34 7.64
N SER A 84 6.11 0.91 7.80
CA SER A 84 4.92 1.74 7.55
C SER A 84 4.88 2.31 6.11
N TYR A 85 5.32 1.51 5.15
CA TYR A 85 5.44 1.90 3.75
C TYR A 85 4.15 2.48 3.18
N LYS A 86 3.01 1.84 3.44
CA LYS A 86 1.72 2.28 2.87
C LYS A 86 1.33 3.66 3.38
N GLN A 87 1.54 3.93 4.66
CA GLN A 87 1.27 5.23 5.26
C GLN A 87 2.21 6.31 4.69
N HIS A 88 3.52 6.03 4.64
CA HIS A 88 4.51 6.96 4.10
C HIS A 88 4.25 7.27 2.62
N ARG A 89 3.84 6.26 1.86
CA ARG A 89 3.49 6.45 0.46
C ARG A 89 2.25 7.34 0.31
N ALA A 90 1.22 7.11 1.12
CA ALA A 90 0.01 7.92 1.10
C ALA A 90 0.32 9.39 1.43
N GLU A 91 1.16 9.63 2.43
CA GLU A 91 1.60 10.99 2.79
C GLU A 91 2.35 11.67 1.64
N ARG A 92 3.27 10.96 0.98
CA ARG A 92 4.02 11.48 -0.18
C ARG A 92 3.10 11.80 -1.35
N ILE A 93 2.13 10.92 -1.64
CA ILE A 93 1.17 11.16 -2.72
C ILE A 93 0.27 12.35 -2.37
N ALA A 94 -0.14 12.50 -1.11
CA ALA A 94 -0.92 13.65 -0.68
C ALA A 94 -0.16 14.97 -0.87
N GLU A 95 1.13 15.00 -0.55
CA GLU A 95 1.98 16.19 -0.80
C GLU A 95 2.09 16.51 -2.28
N LYS A 96 2.30 15.50 -3.12
CA LYS A 96 2.33 15.68 -4.58
C LYS A 96 0.99 16.20 -5.10
N ALA A 97 -0.11 15.67 -4.57
CA ALA A 97 -1.45 16.09 -4.97
C ALA A 97 -1.69 17.57 -4.67
N GLU A 98 -1.24 18.05 -3.51
CA GLU A 98 -1.31 19.47 -3.17
C GLU A 98 -0.58 20.33 -4.22
N GLY A 99 0.60 19.91 -4.63
CA GLY A 99 1.37 20.59 -5.68
C GLY A 99 0.66 20.59 -7.04
N TRP A 100 0.09 19.46 -7.44
CA TRP A 100 -0.67 19.35 -8.69
C TRP A 100 -1.91 20.21 -8.68
N ILE A 101 -2.65 20.20 -7.58
CA ILE A 101 -3.85 21.02 -7.40
C ILE A 101 -3.51 22.51 -7.49
N ARG A 102 -2.44 22.93 -6.83
CA ARG A 102 -1.97 24.32 -6.90
C ARG A 102 -1.68 24.73 -8.34
N LYS A 103 -0.99 23.87 -9.10
CA LYS A 103 -0.65 24.13 -10.50
C LYS A 103 -1.91 24.25 -11.37
N VAL A 104 -2.88 23.35 -11.18
CA VAL A 104 -4.16 23.41 -11.91
C VAL A 104 -4.91 24.70 -11.59
N ARG A 105 -4.91 25.12 -10.34
CA ARG A 105 -5.58 26.35 -9.93
C ARG A 105 -4.91 27.60 -10.52
N GLU A 106 -3.57 27.59 -10.60
CA GLU A 106 -2.80 28.72 -11.16
C GLU A 106 -2.94 28.84 -12.68
N THR A 107 -2.89 27.70 -13.38
CA THR A 107 -2.89 27.67 -14.84
C THR A 107 -4.29 27.57 -15.46
N GLY A 108 -5.26 27.04 -14.72
CA GLY A 108 -6.58 26.70 -15.24
C GLY A 108 -6.58 25.52 -16.20
N GLN A 109 -5.44 24.87 -16.41
CA GLN A 109 -5.30 23.73 -17.33
C GLN A 109 -5.44 22.42 -16.57
N PRO A 110 -6.20 21.45 -17.10
CA PRO A 110 -6.28 20.11 -16.51
C PRO A 110 -4.93 19.42 -16.49
N MET A 111 -4.71 18.58 -15.48
CA MET A 111 -3.50 17.77 -15.36
C MET A 111 -3.88 16.29 -15.35
N THR A 112 -3.18 15.50 -16.17
CA THR A 112 -3.33 14.05 -16.22
C THR A 112 -2.14 13.40 -15.53
N VAL A 113 -2.41 12.52 -14.57
CA VAL A 113 -1.37 11.81 -13.83
C VAL A 113 -1.61 10.30 -13.90
N ASP A 114 -0.53 9.55 -14.02
CA ASP A 114 -0.54 8.10 -14.09
C ASP A 114 -0.32 7.55 -12.68
N LEU A 115 -1.38 7.02 -12.08
CA LEU A 115 -1.37 6.53 -10.69
C LEU A 115 -2.12 5.20 -10.60
N ASN A 116 -1.70 4.35 -9.67
CA ASN A 116 -2.44 3.14 -9.36
C ASN A 116 -3.73 3.49 -8.57
N ALA A 117 -4.58 2.48 -8.35
CA ALA A 117 -5.88 2.69 -7.72
C ALA A 117 -5.77 3.26 -6.29
N ALA A 118 -4.80 2.81 -5.50
CA ALA A 118 -4.61 3.30 -4.13
C ALA A 118 -4.19 4.78 -4.12
N ASP A 119 -3.27 5.15 -5.00
CA ASP A 119 -2.79 6.52 -5.12
C ASP A 119 -3.89 7.46 -5.64
N ARG A 120 -4.70 7.00 -6.61
CA ARG A 120 -5.86 7.76 -7.09
C ARG A 120 -6.83 8.08 -5.97
N ARG A 121 -7.09 7.12 -5.07
CA ARG A 121 -7.96 7.35 -3.90
C ARG A 121 -7.42 8.44 -2.99
N VAL A 122 -6.11 8.47 -2.76
CA VAL A 122 -5.47 9.52 -1.97
C VAL A 122 -5.70 10.89 -2.60
N VAL A 123 -5.48 11.01 -3.91
CA VAL A 123 -5.66 12.27 -4.63
C VAL A 123 -7.12 12.73 -4.61
N HIS A 124 -8.07 11.82 -4.81
CA HIS A 124 -9.51 12.14 -4.71
C HIS A 124 -9.86 12.71 -3.33
N LYS A 125 -9.30 12.11 -2.28
CA LYS A 125 -9.55 12.57 -0.91
C LYS A 125 -8.97 13.96 -0.67
N VAL A 126 -7.76 14.22 -1.11
CA VAL A 126 -7.11 15.53 -0.99
C VAL A 126 -7.90 16.59 -1.78
N ALA A 127 -8.29 16.27 -3.01
CA ALA A 127 -9.05 17.17 -3.87
C ALA A 127 -10.43 17.50 -3.29
N GLY A 128 -11.00 16.64 -2.48
CA GLY A 128 -12.28 16.87 -1.80
C GLY A 128 -12.26 18.05 -0.85
N ASP A 129 -11.09 18.47 -0.39
CA ASP A 129 -10.94 19.66 0.46
C ASP A 129 -10.98 20.98 -0.32
N TYR A 130 -11.00 20.91 -1.65
CA TYR A 130 -11.00 22.08 -2.54
C TYR A 130 -12.32 22.15 -3.31
N SER A 131 -13.09 23.21 -3.10
CA SER A 131 -14.39 23.39 -3.73
C SER A 131 -14.32 23.71 -5.22
N ASP A 132 -13.17 24.17 -5.70
CA ASP A 132 -12.93 24.58 -7.09
C ASP A 132 -12.19 23.52 -7.92
N ILE A 133 -11.94 22.34 -7.34
CA ILE A 133 -11.21 21.25 -7.99
C ILE A 133 -12.09 20.01 -8.07
N GLU A 134 -12.06 19.35 -9.21
CA GLU A 134 -12.66 18.04 -9.39
C GLU A 134 -11.64 17.06 -9.95
N THR A 135 -11.84 15.80 -9.64
CA THR A 135 -11.00 14.72 -10.14
C THR A 135 -11.87 13.61 -10.69
N HIS A 136 -11.44 12.99 -11.77
CA HIS A 136 -12.05 11.79 -12.31
C HIS A 136 -11.00 10.87 -12.92
N SER A 137 -11.32 9.58 -12.96
CA SER A 137 -10.42 8.58 -13.56
C SER A 137 -10.96 8.19 -14.92
N GLU A 138 -10.05 8.05 -15.89
CA GLU A 138 -10.36 7.60 -17.26
C GLU A 138 -9.51 6.42 -17.65
N GLY A 139 -10.04 5.55 -18.51
CA GLY A 139 -9.35 4.38 -19.04
C GLY A 139 -9.59 3.13 -18.20
N GLU A 140 -8.92 2.06 -18.58
CA GLU A 140 -9.06 0.74 -17.96
C GLU A 140 -7.70 0.12 -17.63
N GLY A 141 -7.66 -0.69 -16.56
CA GLY A 141 -6.48 -1.44 -16.18
C GLY A 141 -5.29 -0.55 -15.89
N ARG A 142 -4.13 -0.91 -16.43
CA ARG A 142 -2.87 -0.18 -16.24
C ARG A 142 -2.86 1.18 -16.93
N ASP A 143 -3.71 1.38 -17.94
CA ASP A 143 -3.78 2.62 -18.72
C ASP A 143 -4.75 3.63 -18.08
N ARG A 144 -5.37 3.25 -16.97
CA ARG A 144 -6.30 4.14 -16.27
C ARG A 144 -5.53 5.28 -15.62
N LYS A 145 -5.93 6.51 -15.94
CA LYS A 145 -5.29 7.74 -15.46
C LYS A 145 -6.27 8.61 -14.69
N LEU A 146 -5.71 9.47 -13.84
CA LEU A 146 -6.46 10.44 -13.09
C LEU A 146 -6.32 11.81 -13.75
N ILE A 147 -7.44 12.51 -13.88
CA ILE A 147 -7.47 13.87 -14.40
C ILE A 147 -7.91 14.81 -13.28
N ILE A 148 -7.11 15.82 -13.04
CA ILE A 148 -7.36 16.89 -12.07
C ILE A 148 -7.72 18.13 -12.85
N SER A 149 -8.90 18.70 -12.61
CA SER A 149 -9.36 19.87 -13.35
C SER A 149 -10.00 20.89 -12.43
N LYS A 150 -9.97 22.14 -12.88
CA LYS A 150 -10.64 23.24 -12.19
C LYS A 150 -12.10 23.26 -12.60
N ILE A 151 -12.99 23.40 -11.63
CA ILE A 151 -14.41 23.54 -11.89
C ILE A 151 -14.63 24.94 -12.50
N VAL A 152 -15.26 24.95 -13.68
CA VAL A 152 -15.60 26.20 -14.37
C VAL A 152 -17.06 26.49 -14.09
N GLU A 153 -17.32 27.63 -13.47
CA GLU A 153 -18.69 28.12 -13.26
C GLU A 153 -19.19 28.89 -14.48
#